data_9f6f47b0cccce3733077546bec3df8c5
#
_entry.id   9f6f47b0cccce3733077546bec3df8c5
#
_cell.length_a   1.000
_cell.length_b   1.000
_cell.length_c   1.000
_cell.angle_alpha   90.00
_cell.angle_beta   90.00
_cell.angle_gamma   90.00
#
_symmetry.space_group_name_H-M   'P 1'
#
loop_
_entity.id
_entity.type
_entity.pdbx_description
1 polymer ?
#
loop_
_entity_poly.entity_id
_entity_poly.type
_entity_poly.pdbx_seq_one_letter_code
_entity_poly.pdbx_strand_id
1 'polypeptide(L)'
;MLLNFWRILFCFTLALVSYGLFSEPGSESSFKIPDYLLHFSAFFLLTFFLTKATNFFIASILISFYAPITEIIQFFLPYRDATLSDLFFNYLGIFFNFFYLKFIENSF
;
A
#
# COMPACT_ATOMS: atom_id res chain seq x y z
N MET A 1 -19.80 -1.86 14.18
CA MET A 1 -20.16 -2.43 12.87
C MET A 1 -19.36 -1.83 11.74
N LEU A 2 -19.38 -0.51 11.60
CA LEU A 2 -18.58 0.14 10.55
C LEU A 2 -17.09 -0.11 10.75
N LEU A 3 -16.63 -0.13 11.99
CA LEU A 3 -15.23 -0.41 12.30
C LEU A 3 -14.80 -1.80 11.82
N ASN A 4 -15.69 -2.80 11.98
CA ASN A 4 -15.40 -4.15 11.50
C ASN A 4 -15.31 -4.20 9.98
N PHE A 5 -16.14 -3.42 9.30
CA PHE A 5 -16.10 -3.31 7.84
C PHE A 5 -14.72 -2.80 7.37
N TRP A 6 -14.21 -1.73 8.00
CA TRP A 6 -12.92 -1.17 7.63
C TRP A 6 -11.77 -2.12 7.95
N ARG A 7 -11.86 -2.84 9.06
CA ARG A 7 -10.86 -3.84 9.43
C ARG A 7 -10.81 -4.97 8.41
N ILE A 8 -11.97 -5.44 7.98
CA ILE A 8 -12.05 -6.52 7.00
C ILE A 8 -11.48 -6.04 5.66
N LEU A 9 -11.84 -4.84 5.22
CA LEU A 9 -11.32 -4.27 3.98
C LEU A 9 -9.79 -4.13 4.05
N PHE A 10 -9.28 -3.67 5.17
CA PHE A 10 -7.84 -3.53 5.32
C PHE A 10 -7.14 -4.89 5.23
N CYS A 11 -7.63 -5.88 5.95
CA CYS A 11 -7.02 -7.21 5.94
C CYS A 11 -7.07 -7.84 4.55
N PHE A 12 -8.19 -7.68 3.86
CA PHE A 12 -8.33 -8.20 2.50
C PHE A 12 -7.35 -7.50 1.55
N THR A 13 -7.27 -6.18 1.65
CA THR A 13 -6.37 -5.40 0.80
C THR A 13 -4.92 -5.74 1.10
N LEU A 14 -4.58 -5.90 2.38
CA LEU A 14 -3.22 -6.26 2.78
C LEU A 14 -2.84 -7.62 2.20
N ALA A 15 -3.75 -8.60 2.23
CA ALA A 15 -3.50 -9.90 1.65
C ALA A 15 -3.28 -9.82 0.14
N LEU A 16 -4.13 -9.04 -0.56
CA LEU A 16 -4.00 -8.88 -2.00
C LEU A 16 -2.71 -8.17 -2.38
N VAL A 17 -2.36 -7.11 -1.67
CA VAL A 17 -1.14 -6.34 -1.95
C VAL A 17 0.09 -7.22 -1.69
N SER A 18 0.11 -7.93 -0.57
CA SER A 18 1.23 -8.81 -0.25
C SER A 18 1.39 -9.92 -1.29
N TYR A 19 0.27 -10.50 -1.71
CA TYR A 19 0.30 -11.50 -2.76
C TYR A 19 0.89 -10.92 -4.05
N GLY A 20 0.43 -9.75 -4.46
CA GLY A 20 0.94 -9.12 -5.67
C GLY A 20 2.40 -8.75 -5.60
N LEU A 21 2.86 -8.28 -4.42
CA LEU A 21 4.24 -7.87 -4.25
C LEU A 21 5.22 -9.04 -4.21
N PHE A 22 4.81 -10.17 -3.65
CA PHE A 22 5.72 -11.27 -3.37
C PHE A 22 5.56 -12.47 -4.28
N SER A 23 4.51 -12.49 -5.11
CA SER A 23 4.29 -13.59 -6.04
C SER A 23 5.10 -13.41 -7.32
N GLU A 24 5.36 -14.52 -7.99
CA GLU A 24 6.00 -14.49 -9.29
C GLU A 24 5.07 -13.81 -10.29
N PRO A 25 5.59 -12.83 -11.08
CA PRO A 25 4.76 -12.14 -12.07
C PRO A 25 4.23 -13.13 -13.11
N GLY A 26 3.00 -12.89 -13.55
CA GLY A 26 2.41 -13.67 -14.62
C GLY A 26 3.19 -13.48 -15.91
N SER A 27 3.28 -14.53 -16.72
CA SER A 27 4.07 -14.50 -17.92
C SER A 27 3.48 -13.59 -18.99
N GLU A 28 2.17 -13.40 -18.98
CA GLU A 28 1.53 -12.56 -19.97
C GLU A 28 0.39 -11.76 -19.36
N SER A 29 0.41 -10.49 -19.68
CA SER A 29 -0.70 -9.61 -19.38
C SER A 29 -0.88 -8.71 -20.60
N SER A 30 -2.05 -8.77 -21.19
CA SER A 30 -2.38 -7.86 -22.28
C SER A 30 -2.59 -6.44 -21.75
N PHE A 31 -2.72 -6.31 -20.45
CA PHE A 31 -2.95 -5.04 -19.79
C PHE A 31 -1.83 -4.83 -18.78
N LYS A 32 -0.98 -3.83 -19.06
CA LYS A 32 0.14 -3.53 -18.17
C LYS A 32 -0.08 -2.20 -17.49
N ILE A 33 -0.11 -2.24 -16.17
CA ILE A 33 -0.13 -1.05 -15.35
C ILE A 33 1.30 -0.80 -14.87
N PRO A 34 1.83 0.43 -14.98
CA PRO A 34 3.18 0.71 -14.49
C PRO A 34 3.33 0.35 -13.02
N ASP A 35 4.48 -0.21 -12.66
CA ASP A 35 4.74 -0.65 -11.28
C ASP A 35 4.60 0.49 -10.29
N TYR A 36 5.09 1.67 -10.63
CA TYR A 36 5.01 2.80 -9.70
C TYR A 36 3.56 3.15 -9.37
N LEU A 37 2.67 3.01 -10.34
CA LEU A 37 1.26 3.30 -10.13
C LEU A 37 0.61 2.25 -9.23
N LEU A 38 0.99 0.98 -9.39
CA LEU A 38 0.53 -0.08 -8.53
C LEU A 38 0.98 0.13 -7.09
N HIS A 39 2.27 0.49 -6.90
CA HIS A 39 2.80 0.76 -5.56
C HIS A 39 2.10 1.94 -4.91
N PHE A 40 1.95 3.03 -5.65
CA PHE A 40 1.26 4.22 -5.14
C PHE A 40 -0.17 3.89 -4.71
N SER A 41 -0.92 3.23 -5.60
CA SER A 41 -2.33 2.91 -5.33
C SER A 41 -2.46 1.94 -4.17
N ALA A 42 -1.60 0.91 -4.13
CA ALA A 42 -1.66 -0.09 -3.06
C ALA A 42 -1.42 0.55 -1.70
N PHE A 43 -0.39 1.37 -1.58
CA PHE A 43 -0.05 1.97 -0.30
C PHE A 43 -1.01 3.08 0.09
N PHE A 44 -1.60 3.77 -0.90
CA PHE A 44 -2.68 4.70 -0.62
C PHE A 44 -3.88 3.98 -0.01
N LEU A 45 -4.31 2.87 -0.61
CA LEU A 45 -5.47 2.13 -0.12
C LEU A 45 -5.20 1.49 1.23
N LEU A 46 -4.00 0.92 1.42
CA LEU A 46 -3.65 0.33 2.72
C LEU A 46 -3.71 1.36 3.84
N THR A 47 -3.12 2.53 3.60
CA THR A 47 -3.14 3.59 4.59
C THR A 47 -4.55 4.11 4.82
N PHE A 48 -5.33 4.26 3.75
CA PHE A 48 -6.68 4.76 3.85
C PHE A 48 -7.56 3.83 4.70
N PHE A 49 -7.54 2.53 4.39
CA PHE A 49 -8.39 1.58 5.12
C PHE A 49 -7.94 1.44 6.57
N LEU A 50 -6.64 1.43 6.81
CA LEU A 50 -6.14 1.33 8.18
C LEU A 50 -6.45 2.60 8.97
N THR A 51 -6.43 3.76 8.32
CA THR A 51 -6.83 5.02 8.96
C THR A 51 -8.29 4.96 9.40
N LYS A 52 -9.15 4.42 8.55
CA LYS A 52 -10.56 4.28 8.89
C LYS A 52 -10.77 3.28 10.04
N ALA A 53 -9.92 2.27 10.12
CA ALA A 53 -10.01 1.25 11.17
C ALA A 53 -9.36 1.70 12.48
N THR A 54 -8.41 2.62 12.42
CA THR A 54 -7.70 3.12 13.60
C THR A 54 -7.69 4.64 13.59
N ASN A 55 -6.57 5.24 13.21
CA ASN A 55 -6.47 6.67 12.96
C ASN A 55 -5.25 6.90 12.05
N PHE A 56 -5.13 8.10 11.51
CA PHE A 56 -4.08 8.38 10.54
C PHE A 56 -2.68 8.24 11.15
N PHE A 57 -2.51 8.65 12.40
CA PHE A 57 -1.19 8.60 13.03
C PHE A 57 -0.68 7.15 13.10
N ILE A 58 -1.51 6.25 13.63
CA ILE A 58 -1.15 4.84 13.74
C ILE A 58 -0.98 4.22 12.36
N ALA A 59 -1.91 4.49 11.46
CA ALA A 59 -1.88 3.93 10.11
C ALA A 59 -0.60 4.34 9.37
N SER A 60 -0.25 5.61 9.41
CA SER A 60 0.91 6.09 8.68
C SER A 60 2.20 5.50 9.24
N ILE A 61 2.30 5.33 10.56
CA ILE A 61 3.48 4.72 11.16
C ILE A 61 3.61 3.27 10.74
N LEU A 62 2.53 2.49 10.87
CA LEU A 62 2.56 1.07 10.56
C LEU A 62 2.86 0.82 9.08
N ILE A 63 2.20 1.55 8.20
CA ILE A 63 2.41 1.34 6.76
C ILE A 63 3.77 1.87 6.32
N SER A 64 4.28 2.92 6.99
CA SER A 64 5.62 3.42 6.70
C SER A 64 6.70 2.41 7.04
N PHE A 65 6.48 1.55 8.03
CA PHE A 65 7.39 0.45 8.31
C PHE A 65 7.19 -0.72 7.36
N TYR A 66 5.96 -0.95 6.94
CA TYR A 66 5.66 -2.03 6.00
C TYR A 66 6.34 -1.78 4.64
N ALA A 67 6.41 -0.53 4.21
CA ALA A 67 6.98 -0.19 2.90
C ALA A 67 8.43 -0.70 2.72
N PRO A 68 9.38 -0.38 3.62
CA PRO A 68 10.73 -0.90 3.44
C PRO A 68 10.81 -2.41 3.66
N ILE A 69 9.93 -2.98 4.49
CA ILE A 69 9.90 -4.42 4.67
C ILE A 69 9.56 -5.12 3.36
N THR A 70 8.58 -4.59 2.61
CA THR A 70 8.23 -5.17 1.31
C THR A 70 9.40 -5.10 0.33
N GLU A 71 10.15 -4.00 0.34
CA GLU A 71 11.29 -3.87 -0.56
C GLU A 71 12.41 -4.83 -0.19
N ILE A 72 12.64 -5.03 1.12
CA ILE A 72 13.65 -5.99 1.58
C ILE A 72 13.26 -7.40 1.16
N ILE A 73 12.00 -7.77 1.33
CA ILE A 73 11.53 -9.09 0.91
C ILE A 73 11.70 -9.25 -0.60
N GLN A 74 11.31 -8.24 -1.38
CA GLN A 74 11.43 -8.31 -2.83
C GLN A 74 12.89 -8.42 -3.27
N PHE A 75 13.80 -7.82 -2.54
CA PHE A 75 15.22 -7.90 -2.85
C PHE A 75 15.71 -9.35 -2.82
N PHE A 76 15.16 -10.18 -1.92
CA PHE A 76 15.56 -11.56 -1.79
C PHE A 76 14.80 -12.52 -2.71
N LEU A 77 13.79 -12.03 -3.44
CA LEU A 77 13.05 -12.86 -4.38
C LEU A 77 13.73 -12.83 -5.75
N PRO A 78 14.03 -14.00 -6.34
CA PRO A 78 14.81 -14.03 -7.60
C PRO A 78 14.05 -13.46 -8.80
N TYR A 79 12.73 -13.37 -8.72
CA TYR A 79 11.92 -12.88 -9.83
C TYR A 79 11.40 -11.46 -9.61
N ARG A 80 11.91 -10.76 -8.60
CA ARG A 80 11.50 -9.39 -8.30
C ARG A 80 12.70 -8.47 -8.23
N ASP A 81 12.50 -7.23 -8.66
CA ASP A 81 13.49 -6.17 -8.55
C ASP A 81 13.04 -5.19 -7.48
N ALA A 82 13.86 -5.04 -6.44
CA ALA A 82 13.63 -4.01 -5.45
C ALA A 82 14.27 -2.73 -5.92
N THR A 83 13.53 -1.62 -5.93
CA THR A 83 14.04 -0.34 -6.39
C THR A 83 13.69 0.76 -5.42
N LEU A 84 14.54 1.78 -5.38
CA LEU A 84 14.25 2.97 -4.58
C LEU A 84 13.05 3.73 -5.14
N SER A 85 12.83 3.63 -6.45
CA SER A 85 11.67 4.23 -7.09
C SER A 85 10.37 3.66 -6.52
N ASP A 86 10.30 2.32 -6.37
CA ASP A 86 9.12 1.68 -5.81
C ASP A 86 8.88 2.14 -4.37
N LEU A 87 9.95 2.21 -3.58
CA LEU A 87 9.83 2.68 -2.21
C LEU A 87 9.32 4.13 -2.15
N PHE A 88 9.84 4.96 -3.04
CA PHE A 88 9.41 6.35 -3.14
C PHE A 88 7.90 6.46 -3.40
N PHE A 89 7.40 5.68 -4.35
CA PHE A 89 5.97 5.71 -4.67
C PHE A 89 5.11 5.09 -3.58
N ASN A 90 5.66 4.13 -2.83
CA ASN A 90 4.97 3.62 -1.64
C ASN A 90 4.72 4.75 -0.64
N TYR A 91 5.76 5.55 -0.36
CA TYR A 91 5.64 6.68 0.57
C TYR A 91 4.76 7.78 0.01
N LEU A 92 4.78 8.01 -1.31
CA LEU A 92 3.87 8.97 -1.91
C LEU A 92 2.41 8.58 -1.69
N GLY A 93 2.09 7.29 -1.78
CA GLY A 93 0.73 6.83 -1.51
C GLY A 93 0.30 7.16 -0.10
N ILE A 94 1.19 6.92 0.88
CA ILE A 94 0.91 7.23 2.28
C ILE A 94 0.72 8.75 2.45
N PHE A 95 1.59 9.53 1.84
CA PHE A 95 1.58 10.99 1.97
C PHE A 95 0.31 11.60 1.37
N PHE A 96 -0.10 11.14 0.18
CA PHE A 96 -1.30 11.64 -0.45
C PHE A 96 -2.55 11.31 0.34
N ASN A 97 -2.52 10.26 1.15
CA ASN A 97 -3.60 9.95 2.06
C ASN A 97 -3.81 11.09 3.06
N PHE A 98 -2.70 11.67 3.55
CA PHE A 98 -2.79 12.83 4.45
C PHE A 98 -3.54 13.98 3.78
N PHE A 99 -3.22 14.29 2.51
CA PHE A 99 -3.91 15.35 1.80
C PHE A 99 -5.38 15.04 1.59
N TYR A 100 -5.70 13.80 1.25
CA TYR A 100 -7.08 13.40 1.08
C TYR A 100 -7.88 13.63 2.36
N LEU A 101 -7.35 13.16 3.49
CA LEU A 101 -8.04 13.28 4.77
C LEU A 101 -8.19 14.74 5.19
N LYS A 102 -7.17 15.55 4.97
CA LYS A 102 -7.20 16.94 5.40
C LYS A 102 -8.09 17.81 4.52
N PHE A 103 -7.97 17.66 3.20
CA PHE A 103 -8.61 18.60 2.27
C PHE A 103 -9.92 18.08 1.69
N ILE A 104 -10.14 16.78 1.63
CA ILE A 104 -11.35 16.21 1.07
C ILE A 104 -12.31 15.79 2.17
N GLU A 105 -11.85 14.98 3.12
CA GLU A 105 -12.69 14.53 4.22
C GLU A 105 -12.75 15.49 5.38
N ASN A 106 -11.82 16.44 5.42
CA ASN A 106 -11.77 17.42 6.49
C ASN A 106 -11.66 16.75 7.88
N SER A 107 -10.80 15.72 7.96
CA SER A 107 -10.70 14.85 9.14
C SER A 107 -9.69 15.35 10.19
N PHE A 108 -9.01 16.46 9.92
CA PHE A 108 -8.04 17.03 10.85
C PHE A 108 -8.47 18.42 11.28
#